data_0a31e25176e23f333b7af56ef6f25e16
#
_entry.id   0a31e25176e23f333b7af56ef6f25e16
#
_cell.length_a   1.000
_cell.length_b   1.000
_cell.length_c   1.000
_cell.angle_alpha   90.00
_cell.angle_beta   90.00
_cell.angle_gamma   90.00
#
_symmetry.space_group_name_H-M   'P 1'
#
loop_
_entity.id
_entity.type
_entity.pdbx_description
1 polymer ?
#
loop_
_entity_poly.entity_id
_entity_poly.type
_entity_poly.pdbx_seq_one_letter_code
_entity_poly.pdbx_strand_id
1 'polypeptide(L)'
;MNKERIINYLNELFIEPKCELEYTKDYELLLSVMLSAQTTDKSVNKATKELYKKYDSLDKLKTLTVPEIDSYIKSLGFHKTKAANFKYIVDEISKIGYVPDNREYLESLKGVGRKTASVVLGELFNIPSFAVDTHVYRVSKRLGITNNKDDVIKTEIKLKKYFDEKDWNRINSQMVLFGRYHCKSKNPNCKSCKLKDICKEKNPNNN
;
A
#
# COMPACT_ATOMS: atom_id res chain seq x y z
N MET A 1 20.30 4.67 -18.37
CA MET A 1 21.40 4.10 -17.52
C MET A 1 20.96 3.91 -16.06
N ASN A 2 20.62 4.92 -15.28
CA ASN A 2 20.16 4.69 -13.89
C ASN A 2 18.80 4.00 -13.76
N LYS A 3 17.84 4.28 -14.66
CA LYS A 3 16.50 3.65 -14.67
C LYS A 3 16.60 2.12 -14.77
N GLU A 4 17.34 1.62 -15.75
CA GLU A 4 17.52 0.18 -15.97
C GLU A 4 18.23 -0.51 -14.80
N ARG A 5 19.26 0.13 -14.23
CA ARG A 5 19.94 -0.40 -13.04
C ARG A 5 19.01 -0.53 -11.85
N ILE A 6 18.14 0.47 -11.63
CA ILE A 6 17.14 0.44 -10.55
C ILE A 6 16.17 -0.73 -10.79
N ILE A 7 15.60 -0.83 -11.99
CA ILE A 7 14.64 -1.88 -12.34
C ILE A 7 15.28 -3.26 -12.18
N ASN A 8 16.48 -3.47 -12.73
CA ASN A 8 17.18 -4.76 -12.66
C ASN A 8 17.46 -5.17 -11.21
N TYR A 9 17.91 -4.24 -10.37
CA TYR A 9 18.18 -4.56 -8.97
C TYR A 9 16.90 -4.81 -8.17
N LEU A 10 15.82 -4.09 -8.42
CA LEU A 10 14.53 -4.37 -7.81
C LEU A 10 13.98 -5.73 -8.25
N ASN A 11 14.13 -6.10 -9.52
CA ASN A 11 13.74 -7.42 -10.03
C ASN A 11 14.56 -8.55 -9.41
N GLU A 12 15.86 -8.35 -9.20
CA GLU A 12 16.73 -9.32 -8.52
C GLU A 12 16.31 -9.57 -7.07
N LEU A 13 15.94 -8.53 -6.35
CA LEU A 13 15.55 -8.63 -4.95
C LEU A 13 14.10 -9.13 -4.75
N PHE A 14 13.20 -8.78 -5.66
CA PHE A 14 11.76 -9.03 -5.53
C PHE A 14 11.19 -9.46 -6.89
N ILE A 15 11.34 -10.74 -7.24
CA ILE A 15 10.93 -11.30 -8.54
C ILE A 15 9.40 -11.18 -8.69
N GLU A 16 8.64 -11.61 -7.70
CA GLU A 16 7.18 -11.56 -7.65
C GLU A 16 6.73 -10.81 -6.39
N PRO A 17 6.72 -9.46 -6.44
CA PRO A 17 6.29 -8.69 -5.29
C PRO A 17 4.79 -8.89 -5.07
N LYS A 18 4.42 -9.41 -3.89
CA LYS A 18 3.02 -9.63 -3.51
C LYS A 18 2.59 -8.62 -2.45
N CYS A 19 1.30 -8.30 -2.44
CA CYS A 19 0.69 -7.60 -1.33
C CYS A 19 0.86 -8.43 -0.06
N GLU A 20 1.27 -7.78 1.05
CA GLU A 20 1.45 -8.46 2.34
C GLU A 20 0.16 -8.54 3.16
N LEU A 21 -0.92 -7.89 2.70
CA LEU A 21 -2.25 -8.06 3.29
C LEU A 21 -2.84 -9.41 2.87
N GLU A 22 -3.42 -10.12 3.83
CA GLU A 22 -4.10 -11.40 3.61
C GLU A 22 -5.56 -11.14 3.24
N TYR A 23 -5.99 -11.64 2.09
CA TYR A 23 -7.38 -11.56 1.60
C TYR A 23 -7.70 -12.71 0.66
N THR A 24 -8.96 -13.06 0.55
CA THR A 24 -9.49 -14.04 -0.39
C THR A 24 -10.56 -13.45 -1.32
N LYS A 25 -11.14 -12.33 -0.92
CA LYS A 25 -12.18 -11.60 -1.63
C LYS A 25 -11.74 -10.17 -1.93
N ASP A 26 -12.25 -9.58 -3.00
CA ASP A 26 -11.96 -8.22 -3.41
C ASP A 26 -12.30 -7.18 -2.32
N TYR A 27 -13.46 -7.30 -1.69
CA TYR A 27 -13.85 -6.41 -0.59
C TYR A 27 -12.97 -6.58 0.66
N GLU A 28 -12.43 -7.76 0.91
CA GLU A 28 -11.48 -7.97 2.02
C GLU A 28 -10.19 -7.17 1.79
N LEU A 29 -9.68 -7.11 0.55
CA LEU A 29 -8.55 -6.27 0.22
C LEU A 29 -8.87 -4.79 0.45
N LEU A 30 -9.98 -4.28 -0.10
CA LEU A 30 -10.41 -2.89 0.08
C LEU A 30 -10.47 -2.51 1.56
N LEU A 31 -11.13 -3.33 2.37
CA LEU A 31 -11.28 -3.13 3.81
C LEU A 31 -9.92 -3.19 4.53
N SER A 32 -9.07 -4.16 4.20
CA SER A 32 -7.74 -4.32 4.81
C SER A 32 -6.80 -3.17 4.45
N VAL A 33 -6.81 -2.68 3.20
CA VAL A 33 -6.03 -1.49 2.79
C VAL A 33 -6.52 -0.25 3.53
N MET A 34 -7.83 -0.05 3.70
CA MET A 34 -8.37 1.05 4.51
C MET A 34 -7.91 0.94 5.98
N LEU A 35 -7.95 -0.27 6.56
CA LEU A 35 -7.48 -0.52 7.92
C LEU A 35 -5.97 -0.33 8.09
N SER A 36 -5.16 -0.47 7.04
CA SER A 36 -3.70 -0.31 7.08
C SER A 36 -3.23 1.14 7.24
N ALA A 37 -4.14 2.13 7.19
CA ALA A 37 -3.79 3.52 7.44
C ALA A 37 -3.13 3.67 8.82
N GLN A 38 -1.86 4.12 8.85
CA GLN A 38 -1.02 4.26 10.06
C GLN A 38 -0.90 2.96 10.91
N THR A 39 -1.00 1.81 10.25
CA THR A 39 -0.94 0.50 10.91
C THR A 39 -0.16 -0.45 9.99
N THR A 40 0.58 -1.41 10.56
CA THR A 40 1.32 -2.40 9.76
C THR A 40 0.39 -3.47 9.19
N ASP A 41 0.71 -3.98 7.99
CA ASP A 41 -0.07 -5.05 7.34
C ASP A 41 -0.17 -6.28 8.25
N LYS A 42 0.92 -6.64 8.96
CA LYS A 42 0.92 -7.73 9.97
C LYS A 42 -0.12 -7.52 11.07
N SER A 43 -0.28 -6.29 11.54
CA SER A 43 -1.29 -5.98 12.57
C SER A 43 -2.71 -6.05 12.01
N VAL A 44 -2.90 -5.60 10.77
CA VAL A 44 -4.20 -5.71 10.07
C VAL A 44 -4.54 -7.18 9.88
N ASN A 45 -3.64 -8.00 9.31
CA ASN A 45 -3.86 -9.43 9.09
C ASN A 45 -4.27 -10.14 10.38
N LYS A 46 -3.54 -9.85 11.50
CA LYS A 46 -3.88 -10.41 12.81
C LYS A 46 -5.30 -10.03 13.26
N ALA A 47 -5.71 -8.79 13.05
CA ALA A 47 -7.02 -8.28 13.49
C ALA A 47 -8.17 -8.80 12.60
N THR A 48 -7.93 -8.96 11.28
CA THR A 48 -8.97 -9.36 10.32
C THR A 48 -9.12 -10.86 10.16
N LYS A 49 -8.12 -11.66 10.54
CA LYS A 49 -8.12 -13.12 10.37
C LYS A 49 -9.38 -13.81 10.88
N GLU A 50 -9.71 -13.60 12.15
CA GLU A 50 -10.90 -14.22 12.76
C GLU A 50 -12.19 -13.57 12.26
N LEU A 51 -12.15 -12.28 11.93
CA LEU A 51 -13.29 -11.54 11.36
C LEU A 51 -13.68 -12.14 10.01
N TYR A 52 -12.76 -12.25 9.05
CA TYR A 52 -13.05 -12.78 7.71
C TYR A 52 -13.34 -14.28 7.71
N LYS A 53 -12.75 -15.05 8.64
CA LYS A 53 -13.09 -16.46 8.81
C LYS A 53 -14.53 -16.66 9.28
N LYS A 54 -15.03 -15.82 10.19
CA LYS A 54 -16.38 -15.92 10.74
C LYS A 54 -17.43 -15.29 9.82
N TYR A 55 -17.09 -14.18 9.18
CA TYR A 55 -17.97 -13.41 8.29
C TYR A 55 -17.40 -13.43 6.87
N ASP A 56 -17.50 -14.60 6.23
CA ASP A 56 -16.86 -14.96 4.96
C ASP A 56 -17.62 -14.49 3.72
N SER A 57 -18.64 -13.64 3.89
CA SER A 57 -19.39 -13.00 2.79
C SER A 57 -19.79 -11.57 3.14
N LEU A 58 -20.06 -10.75 2.10
CA LEU A 58 -20.57 -9.39 2.28
C LEU A 58 -21.85 -9.37 3.09
N ASP A 59 -22.78 -10.30 2.85
CA ASP A 59 -24.04 -10.39 3.58
C ASP A 59 -23.81 -10.62 5.07
N LYS A 60 -22.87 -11.51 5.41
CA LYS A 60 -22.50 -11.72 6.81
C LYS A 60 -21.79 -10.50 7.41
N LEU A 61 -20.87 -9.87 6.69
CA LEU A 61 -20.21 -8.63 7.15
C LEU A 61 -21.23 -7.50 7.36
N LYS A 62 -22.25 -7.43 6.51
CA LYS A 62 -23.32 -6.42 6.61
C LYS A 62 -24.14 -6.54 7.90
N THR A 63 -24.26 -7.74 8.48
CA THR A 63 -24.98 -7.92 9.75
C THR A 63 -24.28 -7.33 10.96
N LEU A 64 -22.96 -7.06 10.84
CA LEU A 64 -22.17 -6.52 11.95
C LEU A 64 -22.54 -5.06 12.24
N THR A 65 -22.63 -4.76 13.53
CA THR A 65 -22.69 -3.40 14.04
C THR A 65 -21.30 -2.78 14.18
N VAL A 66 -21.20 -1.45 14.22
CA VAL A 66 -19.94 -0.75 14.44
C VAL A 66 -19.22 -1.20 15.72
N PRO A 67 -19.90 -1.36 16.90
CA PRO A 67 -19.25 -1.89 18.10
C PRO A 67 -18.69 -3.31 17.94
N GLU A 68 -19.35 -4.19 17.20
CA GLU A 68 -18.86 -5.54 16.94
C GLU A 68 -17.61 -5.50 16.07
N ILE A 69 -17.61 -4.71 14.97
CA ILE A 69 -16.41 -4.50 14.14
C ILE A 69 -15.26 -3.95 14.99
N ASP A 70 -15.54 -2.92 15.81
CA ASP A 70 -14.57 -2.31 16.72
C ASP A 70 -13.90 -3.34 17.63
N SER A 71 -14.67 -4.30 18.16
CA SER A 71 -14.14 -5.36 19.01
C SER A 71 -13.05 -6.21 18.33
N TYR A 72 -13.20 -6.51 17.02
CA TYR A 72 -12.22 -7.26 16.23
C TYR A 72 -10.95 -6.46 15.93
N ILE A 73 -11.09 -5.17 15.64
CA ILE A 73 -9.99 -4.31 15.22
C ILE A 73 -9.44 -3.41 16.34
N LYS A 74 -9.81 -3.65 17.59
CA LYS A 74 -9.46 -2.83 18.77
C LYS A 74 -7.95 -2.63 18.94
N SER A 75 -7.13 -3.56 18.47
CA SER A 75 -5.68 -3.47 18.52
C SER A 75 -5.08 -2.48 17.51
N LEU A 76 -5.87 -1.98 16.55
CA LEU A 76 -5.41 -1.05 15.52
C LEU A 76 -5.56 0.39 16.01
N GLY A 77 -4.60 1.25 15.64
CA GLY A 77 -4.73 2.69 15.89
C GLY A 77 -5.99 3.27 15.22
N PHE A 78 -6.65 4.22 15.89
CA PHE A 78 -7.89 4.83 15.39
C PHE A 78 -9.05 3.85 15.14
N HIS A 79 -9.09 2.74 15.88
CA HIS A 79 -10.01 1.62 15.67
C HIS A 79 -11.49 2.05 15.60
N LYS A 80 -11.95 2.99 16.43
CA LYS A 80 -13.35 3.48 16.42
C LYS A 80 -13.74 4.11 15.08
N THR A 81 -12.88 5.02 14.55
CA THR A 81 -13.09 5.64 13.24
C THR A 81 -13.00 4.60 12.13
N LYS A 82 -12.04 3.68 12.24
CA LYS A 82 -11.89 2.58 11.29
C LYS A 82 -13.09 1.64 11.27
N ALA A 83 -13.67 1.32 12.43
CA ALA A 83 -14.88 0.50 12.52
C ALA A 83 -16.08 1.16 11.86
N ALA A 84 -16.26 2.46 12.05
CA ALA A 84 -17.32 3.22 11.39
C ALA A 84 -17.12 3.26 9.86
N ASN A 85 -15.89 3.50 9.40
CA ASN A 85 -15.56 3.47 7.98
C ASN A 85 -15.71 2.07 7.37
N PHE A 86 -15.31 1.03 8.08
CA PHE A 86 -15.48 -0.36 7.67
C PHE A 86 -16.96 -0.67 7.41
N LYS A 87 -17.81 -0.38 8.41
CA LYS A 87 -19.26 -0.59 8.27
C LYS A 87 -19.83 0.17 7.08
N TYR A 88 -19.46 1.45 6.93
CA TYR A 88 -19.90 2.27 5.80
C TYR A 88 -19.50 1.65 4.45
N ILE A 89 -18.23 1.22 4.30
CA ILE A 89 -17.76 0.59 3.06
C ILE A 89 -18.51 -0.71 2.77
N VAL A 90 -18.71 -1.56 3.79
CA VAL A 90 -19.49 -2.81 3.62
C VAL A 90 -20.91 -2.50 3.14
N ASP A 91 -21.57 -1.49 3.72
CA ASP A 91 -22.92 -1.11 3.33
C ASP A 91 -22.98 -0.57 1.89
N GLU A 92 -22.02 0.26 1.48
CA GLU A 92 -21.96 0.80 0.12
C GLU A 92 -21.66 -0.31 -0.93
N ILE A 93 -20.66 -1.15 -0.66
CA ILE A 93 -20.31 -2.26 -1.57
C ILE A 93 -21.45 -3.28 -1.64
N SER A 94 -22.17 -3.54 -0.55
CA SER A 94 -23.31 -4.46 -0.56
C SER A 94 -24.48 -3.99 -1.43
N LYS A 95 -24.58 -2.68 -1.75
CA LYS A 95 -25.64 -2.16 -2.66
C LYS A 95 -25.38 -2.56 -4.11
N ILE A 96 -24.12 -2.70 -4.50
CA ILE A 96 -23.70 -3.00 -5.86
C ILE A 96 -23.20 -4.44 -6.02
N GLY A 97 -22.84 -5.11 -4.92
CA GLY A 97 -22.45 -6.53 -4.89
C GLY A 97 -20.98 -6.83 -5.26
N TYR A 98 -20.19 -5.84 -5.64
CA TYR A 98 -18.78 -6.00 -6.03
C TYR A 98 -17.96 -4.73 -5.74
N VAL A 99 -16.63 -4.84 -5.69
CA VAL A 99 -15.73 -3.68 -5.64
C VAL A 99 -15.53 -3.15 -7.05
N PRO A 100 -15.90 -1.89 -7.36
CA PRO A 100 -15.74 -1.36 -8.72
C PRO A 100 -14.29 -0.93 -9.01
N ASP A 101 -13.90 -1.03 -10.27
CA ASP A 101 -12.63 -0.56 -10.81
C ASP A 101 -12.59 0.95 -11.12
N ASN A 102 -13.45 1.71 -10.44
CA ASN A 102 -13.62 3.13 -10.62
C ASN A 102 -12.95 3.92 -9.50
N ARG A 103 -11.93 4.73 -9.85
CA ARG A 103 -11.17 5.55 -8.90
C ARG A 103 -12.04 6.54 -8.14
N GLU A 104 -12.92 7.25 -8.84
CA GLU A 104 -13.75 8.30 -8.25
C GLU A 104 -14.72 7.70 -7.22
N TYR A 105 -15.30 6.57 -7.55
CA TYR A 105 -16.14 5.83 -6.63
C TYR A 105 -15.35 5.36 -5.40
N LEU A 106 -14.19 4.74 -5.58
CA LEU A 106 -13.36 4.28 -4.47
C LEU A 106 -12.96 5.45 -3.56
N GLU A 107 -12.52 6.57 -4.13
CA GLU A 107 -12.12 7.77 -3.36
C GLU A 107 -13.31 8.47 -2.69
N SER A 108 -14.56 8.23 -3.11
CA SER A 108 -15.76 8.71 -2.45
C SER A 108 -16.11 7.96 -1.15
N LEU A 109 -15.54 6.75 -0.98
CA LEU A 109 -15.78 5.93 0.20
C LEU A 109 -15.05 6.50 1.42
N LYS A 110 -15.73 6.54 2.58
CA LYS A 110 -15.14 7.04 3.83
C LYS A 110 -13.92 6.24 4.23
N GLY A 111 -12.79 6.93 4.44
CA GLY A 111 -11.52 6.31 4.80
C GLY A 111 -10.72 5.76 3.63
N VAL A 112 -11.22 5.88 2.40
CA VAL A 112 -10.50 5.53 1.17
C VAL A 112 -9.99 6.80 0.51
N GLY A 113 -8.71 7.07 0.65
CA GLY A 113 -8.05 8.17 -0.04
C GLY A 113 -7.32 7.71 -1.30
N ARG A 114 -6.69 8.65 -2.00
CA ARG A 114 -5.92 8.43 -3.24
C ARG A 114 -4.98 7.22 -3.19
N LYS A 115 -4.22 7.08 -2.09
CA LYS A 115 -3.29 5.96 -1.90
C LYS A 115 -4.04 4.62 -1.82
N THR A 116 -5.08 4.54 -1.00
CA THR A 116 -5.90 3.32 -0.83
C THR A 116 -6.51 2.91 -2.15
N ALA A 117 -7.14 3.84 -2.88
CA ALA A 117 -7.71 3.60 -4.20
C ALA A 117 -6.65 3.09 -5.19
N SER A 118 -5.45 3.69 -5.20
CA SER A 118 -4.35 3.25 -6.07
C SER A 118 -3.90 1.81 -5.78
N VAL A 119 -3.81 1.41 -4.50
CA VAL A 119 -3.46 0.04 -4.12
C VAL A 119 -4.54 -0.94 -4.58
N VAL A 120 -5.82 -0.63 -4.31
CA VAL A 120 -6.95 -1.49 -4.70
C VAL A 120 -7.02 -1.67 -6.22
N LEU A 121 -6.92 -0.56 -6.97
CA LEU A 121 -6.96 -0.59 -8.44
C LEU A 121 -5.79 -1.39 -9.03
N GLY A 122 -4.60 -1.23 -8.49
CA GLY A 122 -3.41 -1.96 -8.94
C GLY A 122 -3.47 -3.44 -8.62
N GLU A 123 -3.92 -3.80 -7.41
CA GLU A 123 -3.86 -5.18 -6.92
C GLU A 123 -5.02 -6.04 -7.44
N LEU A 124 -6.26 -5.51 -7.47
CA LEU A 124 -7.42 -6.27 -7.92
C LEU A 124 -7.62 -6.24 -9.43
N PHE A 125 -7.37 -5.10 -10.07
CA PHE A 125 -7.75 -4.87 -11.45
C PHE A 125 -6.56 -4.69 -12.39
N ASN A 126 -5.33 -4.77 -11.85
CA ASN A 126 -4.09 -4.51 -12.59
C ASN A 126 -4.08 -3.16 -13.34
N ILE A 127 -4.89 -2.19 -12.86
CA ILE A 127 -4.92 -0.84 -13.43
C ILE A 127 -3.61 -0.14 -13.05
N PRO A 128 -2.84 0.39 -14.03
CA PRO A 128 -1.56 1.01 -13.76
C PRO A 128 -1.68 2.16 -12.75
N SER A 129 -1.05 2.02 -11.61
CA SER A 129 -1.11 3.00 -10.53
C SER A 129 0.22 3.08 -9.76
N PHE A 130 0.45 4.21 -9.11
CA PHE A 130 1.60 4.40 -8.24
C PHE A 130 1.13 4.90 -6.88
N ALA A 131 1.12 4.02 -5.88
CA ALA A 131 0.71 4.35 -4.51
C ALA A 131 1.92 4.83 -3.72
N VAL A 132 2.10 6.15 -3.59
CA VAL A 132 3.23 6.71 -2.85
C VAL A 132 2.98 6.65 -1.36
N ASP A 133 3.63 5.71 -0.69
CA ASP A 133 3.70 5.61 0.76
C ASP A 133 5.01 6.18 1.31
N THR A 134 5.24 6.08 2.61
CA THR A 134 6.47 6.56 3.24
C THR A 134 7.72 5.82 2.77
N HIS A 135 7.61 4.57 2.33
CA HIS A 135 8.71 3.78 1.79
C HIS A 135 9.06 4.24 0.37
N VAL A 136 8.07 4.28 -0.52
CA VAL A 136 8.22 4.78 -1.90
C VAL A 136 8.75 6.21 -1.89
N TYR A 137 8.17 7.08 -1.06
CA TYR A 137 8.59 8.48 -0.93
C TYR A 137 10.06 8.61 -0.53
N ARG A 138 10.51 7.86 0.47
CA ARG A 138 11.90 7.85 0.92
C ARG A 138 12.85 7.29 -0.13
N VAL A 139 12.50 6.14 -0.71
CA VAL A 139 13.32 5.44 -1.70
C VAL A 139 13.51 6.30 -2.95
N SER A 140 12.43 6.92 -3.47
CA SER A 140 12.50 7.78 -4.66
C SER A 140 13.44 8.98 -4.46
N LYS A 141 13.45 9.59 -3.26
CA LYS A 141 14.39 10.66 -2.91
C LYS A 141 15.84 10.15 -2.86
N ARG A 142 16.06 9.03 -2.19
CA ARG A 142 17.40 8.44 -2.08
C ARG A 142 17.98 8.05 -3.43
N LEU A 143 17.16 7.57 -4.33
CA LEU A 143 17.55 7.24 -5.71
C LEU A 143 17.65 8.48 -6.63
N GLY A 144 17.32 9.69 -6.13
CA GLY A 144 17.40 10.93 -6.89
C GLY A 144 16.34 11.07 -7.98
N ILE A 145 15.27 10.28 -7.95
CA ILE A 145 14.11 10.41 -8.85
C ILE A 145 13.29 11.64 -8.45
N THR A 146 13.19 11.89 -7.15
CA THR A 146 12.50 13.04 -6.57
C THR A 146 13.46 13.81 -5.64
N ASN A 147 13.03 14.98 -5.17
CA ASN A 147 13.83 15.83 -4.29
C ASN A 147 13.08 16.20 -3.00
N ASN A 148 13.75 16.91 -2.08
CA ASN A 148 13.18 17.25 -0.77
C ASN A 148 12.02 18.25 -0.82
N LYS A 149 11.80 18.95 -1.95
CA LYS A 149 10.70 19.91 -2.13
C LYS A 149 9.45 19.26 -2.74
N ASP A 150 9.55 17.99 -3.16
CA ASP A 150 8.43 17.26 -3.72
C ASP A 150 7.53 16.74 -2.59
N ASP A 151 6.24 17.02 -2.68
CA ASP A 151 5.20 16.39 -1.89
C ASP A 151 4.83 15.00 -2.47
N VAL A 152 3.85 14.35 -1.88
CA VAL A 152 3.40 13.01 -2.29
C VAL A 152 2.87 13.02 -3.73
N ILE A 153 2.11 14.07 -4.12
CA ILE A 153 1.51 14.18 -5.46
C ILE A 153 2.59 14.41 -6.52
N LYS A 154 3.52 15.33 -6.26
CA LYS A 154 4.65 15.56 -7.16
C LYS A 154 5.55 14.33 -7.28
N THR A 155 5.73 13.61 -6.18
CA THR A 155 6.46 12.33 -6.18
C THR A 155 5.79 11.31 -7.08
N GLU A 156 4.47 11.12 -6.98
CA GLU A 156 3.71 10.23 -7.86
C GLU A 156 3.88 10.59 -9.33
N ILE A 157 3.68 11.87 -9.68
CA ILE A 157 3.82 12.36 -11.05
C ILE A 157 5.22 12.09 -11.62
N LYS A 158 6.26 12.34 -10.81
CA LYS A 158 7.65 12.11 -11.24
C LYS A 158 7.96 10.63 -11.40
N LEU A 159 7.46 9.77 -10.52
CA LEU A 159 7.64 8.31 -10.62
C LEU A 159 6.93 7.77 -11.87
N LYS A 160 5.69 8.19 -12.13
CA LYS A 160 4.95 7.84 -13.34
C LYS A 160 5.65 8.29 -14.62
N LYS A 161 6.28 9.47 -14.61
CA LYS A 161 7.09 9.94 -15.75
C LYS A 161 8.42 9.19 -15.89
N TYR A 162 8.99 8.72 -14.78
CA TYR A 162 10.30 8.06 -14.78
C TYR A 162 10.23 6.60 -15.22
N PHE A 163 9.19 5.88 -14.83
CA PHE A 163 8.97 4.47 -15.16
C PHE A 163 7.90 4.32 -16.26
N ASP A 164 7.97 3.24 -17.03
CA ASP A 164 6.98 2.92 -18.04
C ASP A 164 5.68 2.45 -17.38
N GLU A 165 4.54 2.85 -17.95
CA GLU A 165 3.21 2.61 -17.36
C GLU A 165 2.93 1.13 -17.07
N LYS A 166 3.31 0.26 -17.98
CA LYS A 166 3.18 -1.21 -17.83
C LYS A 166 3.87 -1.79 -16.60
N ASP A 167 4.85 -1.07 -16.06
CA ASP A 167 5.67 -1.51 -14.93
C ASP A 167 5.26 -0.88 -13.60
N TRP A 168 4.34 0.10 -13.61
CA TRP A 168 4.05 0.89 -12.39
C TRP A 168 3.63 0.04 -11.20
N ASN A 169 2.68 -0.90 -11.36
CA ASN A 169 2.21 -1.73 -10.24
C ASN A 169 3.35 -2.58 -9.67
N ARG A 170 4.12 -3.25 -10.54
CA ARG A 170 5.25 -4.08 -10.13
C ARG A 170 6.33 -3.27 -9.42
N ILE A 171 6.77 -2.16 -10.03
CA ILE A 171 7.82 -1.30 -9.46
C ILE A 171 7.35 -0.66 -8.17
N ASN A 172 6.09 -0.25 -8.08
CA ASN A 172 5.52 0.29 -6.84
C ASN A 172 5.65 -0.73 -5.69
N SER A 173 5.20 -1.95 -5.90
CA SER A 173 5.28 -3.02 -4.90
C SER A 173 6.74 -3.35 -4.54
N GLN A 174 7.62 -3.43 -5.53
CA GLN A 174 9.06 -3.61 -5.31
C GLN A 174 9.69 -2.47 -4.50
N MET A 175 9.33 -1.22 -4.77
CA MET A 175 9.84 -0.06 -4.01
C MET A 175 9.33 -0.04 -2.57
N VAL A 176 8.10 -0.48 -2.32
CA VAL A 176 7.57 -0.66 -0.96
C VAL A 176 8.41 -1.69 -0.21
N LEU A 177 8.60 -2.90 -0.78
CA LEU A 177 9.39 -3.98 -0.18
C LEU A 177 10.87 -3.58 0.00
N PHE A 178 11.45 -2.93 -0.99
CA PHE A 178 12.81 -2.41 -0.90
C PHE A 178 12.96 -1.41 0.25
N GLY A 179 12.00 -0.53 0.42
CA GLY A 179 11.95 0.42 1.53
C GLY A 179 11.73 -0.26 2.89
N ARG A 180 10.94 -1.33 2.95
CA ARG A 180 10.69 -2.08 4.19
C ARG A 180 11.90 -2.91 4.63
N TYR A 181 12.52 -3.61 3.72
CA TYR A 181 13.46 -4.68 4.07
C TYR A 181 14.91 -4.35 3.76
N HIS A 182 15.21 -3.52 2.76
CA HIS A 182 16.57 -3.19 2.33
C HIS A 182 16.93 -1.73 2.64
N CYS A 183 16.25 -0.76 2.04
CA CYS A 183 16.52 0.66 2.17
C CYS A 183 15.71 1.29 3.31
N LYS A 184 15.88 0.76 4.54
CA LYS A 184 15.14 1.17 5.73
C LYS A 184 15.39 2.64 6.08
N SER A 185 14.48 3.25 6.88
CA SER A 185 14.68 4.62 7.38
C SER A 185 15.86 4.70 8.36
N LYS A 186 15.96 3.71 9.25
CA LYS A 186 17.07 3.52 10.18
C LYS A 186 17.87 2.29 9.78
N ASN A 187 19.19 2.35 9.84
CA ASN A 187 20.11 1.25 9.53
C ASN A 187 19.79 0.55 8.17
N PRO A 188 19.81 1.30 7.05
CA PRO A 188 19.62 0.70 5.72
C PRO A 188 20.79 -0.24 5.37
N ASN A 189 20.54 -1.26 4.54
CA ASN A 189 21.53 -2.24 4.11
C ASN A 189 22.45 -1.68 2.99
N CYS A 190 23.10 -0.54 3.24
CA CYS A 190 23.91 0.16 2.23
C CYS A 190 25.16 -0.61 1.81
N LYS A 191 25.70 -1.47 2.69
CA LYS A 191 26.93 -2.27 2.38
C LYS A 191 26.71 -3.22 1.20
N SER A 192 25.53 -3.85 1.12
CA SER A 192 25.16 -4.78 0.06
C SER A 192 24.33 -4.16 -1.06
N CYS A 193 24.06 -2.84 -1.02
CA CYS A 193 23.20 -2.18 -1.99
C CYS A 193 23.93 -1.91 -3.31
N LYS A 194 23.49 -2.52 -4.41
CA LYS A 194 24.04 -2.31 -5.77
C LYS A 194 23.73 -0.92 -6.36
N LEU A 195 22.88 -0.11 -5.67
CA LEU A 195 22.55 1.26 -6.08
C LEU A 195 23.28 2.32 -5.24
N LYS A 196 24.27 1.92 -4.44
CA LYS A 196 24.97 2.81 -3.50
C LYS A 196 25.64 3.99 -4.20
N ASP A 197 26.21 3.77 -5.35
CA ASP A 197 26.94 4.78 -6.14
C ASP A 197 26.03 5.86 -6.75
N ILE A 198 24.76 5.53 -7.04
CA ILE A 198 23.77 6.48 -7.54
C ILE A 198 22.88 7.08 -6.43
N CYS A 199 23.02 6.59 -5.20
CA CYS A 199 22.23 7.06 -4.06
C CYS A 199 22.62 8.50 -3.69
N LYS A 200 21.62 9.36 -3.51
CA LYS A 200 21.80 10.79 -3.16
C LYS A 200 21.97 11.02 -1.66
N GLU A 201 21.62 10.04 -0.83
CA GLU A 201 21.80 10.14 0.60
C GLU A 201 23.24 9.77 0.97
N LYS A 202 23.93 10.70 1.63
CA LYS A 202 25.23 10.39 2.25
C LYS A 202 25.00 9.27 3.26
N ASN A 203 25.76 8.21 3.12
CA ASN A 203 25.64 6.97 3.88
C ASN A 203 25.58 7.27 5.41
N PRO A 204 24.48 7.00 6.14
CA PRO A 204 24.40 7.27 7.56
C PRO A 204 25.34 6.40 8.42
N ASN A 205 26.02 5.43 7.80
CA ASN A 205 26.96 4.52 8.47
C ASN A 205 28.43 4.82 8.17
N ASN A 206 28.76 6.00 7.68
CA ASN A 206 30.14 6.44 7.45
C ASN A 206 30.55 7.57 8.43
N ASN A 207 30.05 7.53 9.66
CA ASN A 207 30.67 8.25 10.80
C ASN A 207 31.23 7.22 11.75
#